data_ecf194c95992f0126915cd36039924df
#
_entry.id   ecf194c95992f0126915cd36039924df
#
_cell.length_a   1.000
_cell.length_b   1.000
_cell.length_c   1.000
_cell.angle_alpha   90.00
_cell.angle_beta   90.00
_cell.angle_gamma   90.00
#
_symmetry.space_group_name_H-M   'P 1'
#
loop_
_entity.id
_entity.type
_entity.pdbx_description
1 polymer ?
#
loop_
_entity_poly.entity_id
_entity_poly.type
_entity_poly.pdbx_seq_one_letter_code
_entity_poly.pdbx_strand_id
1 'polypeptide(L)'
;MRYILAVLSCTLLLGMQSCDKEDNNGTTDLRIRLTDSPFDATEVNVDIREVNVNFHDDDPEGWTSLATHQGIYNLLELQNGIDTLIAQGTVPAGVLKEVRFVLGSENSITIDNVNYPLTIPSGSESGLKLKIDKRLHAGLDSLLIDFDAALSIIQTGNGEYKLKPVLKIK
;
A
#
# COMPACT_ATOMS: atom_id res chain seq x y z
N MET A 1 2.25 -83.34 15.92
CA MET A 1 2.52 -82.40 14.82
C MET A 1 1.50 -81.29 14.87
N ARG A 2 1.87 -80.13 15.32
CA ARG A 2 0.99 -79.04 15.56
C ARG A 2 1.58 -77.83 14.83
N TYR A 3 0.92 -77.38 13.80
CA TYR A 3 1.32 -76.21 13.00
C TYR A 3 0.71 -74.94 13.66
N ILE A 4 1.56 -74.07 14.12
CA ILE A 4 1.19 -72.76 14.64
C ILE A 4 1.22 -71.79 13.45
N LEU A 5 0.05 -71.29 13.05
CA LEU A 5 -0.09 -70.19 12.08
C LEU A 5 0.14 -68.86 12.83
N ALA A 6 1.24 -68.20 12.49
CA ALA A 6 1.47 -66.80 12.89
C ALA A 6 0.77 -65.86 11.91
N VAL A 7 -0.30 -65.22 12.36
CA VAL A 7 -0.98 -64.15 11.63
C VAL A 7 -0.24 -62.84 11.89
N LEU A 8 0.49 -62.36 10.88
CA LEU A 8 1.18 -61.07 10.91
C LEU A 8 0.15 -59.98 10.56
N SER A 9 -0.36 -59.29 11.61
CA SER A 9 -1.24 -58.11 11.44
C SER A 9 -0.40 -56.90 11.05
N CYS A 10 -0.48 -56.54 9.75
CA CYS A 10 0.12 -55.33 9.22
C CYS A 10 -0.86 -54.16 9.44
N THR A 11 -0.65 -53.40 10.53
CA THR A 11 -1.38 -52.16 10.79
C THR A 11 -0.85 -51.05 9.90
N LEU A 12 -1.59 -50.72 8.83
CA LEU A 12 -1.34 -49.63 7.92
C LEU A 12 -1.72 -48.30 8.66
N LEU A 13 -0.71 -47.58 9.19
CA LEU A 13 -0.91 -46.21 9.68
C LEU A 13 -1.11 -45.30 8.46
N LEU A 14 -2.36 -44.95 8.18
CA LEU A 14 -2.67 -43.83 7.29
C LEU A 14 -2.34 -42.55 8.08
N GLY A 15 -1.19 -41.94 7.79
CA GLY A 15 -0.88 -40.58 8.19
C GLY A 15 -1.85 -39.63 7.49
N MET A 16 -2.85 -39.13 8.24
CA MET A 16 -3.61 -37.97 7.80
C MET A 16 -2.68 -36.76 7.82
N GLN A 17 -2.15 -36.39 6.64
CA GLN A 17 -1.62 -35.07 6.45
C GLN A 17 -2.81 -34.11 6.50
N SER A 18 -3.00 -33.49 7.67
CA SER A 18 -3.82 -32.30 7.80
C SER A 18 -3.09 -31.20 7.00
N CYS A 19 -3.56 -30.90 5.80
CA CYS A 19 -3.28 -29.61 5.20
C CYS A 19 -4.04 -28.59 6.06
N ASP A 20 -3.32 -27.87 6.89
CA ASP A 20 -3.82 -26.64 7.46
C ASP A 20 -4.12 -25.69 6.28
N LYS A 21 -5.39 -25.65 5.89
CA LYS A 21 -5.90 -24.47 5.20
C LYS A 21 -5.77 -23.36 6.21
N GLU A 22 -4.81 -22.46 5.96
CA GLU A 22 -4.81 -21.16 6.66
C GLU A 22 -6.19 -20.54 6.41
N ASP A 23 -7.07 -20.66 7.40
CA ASP A 23 -8.36 -19.99 7.39
C ASP A 23 -8.08 -18.49 7.45
N ASN A 24 -8.24 -17.79 6.31
CA ASN A 24 -8.15 -16.35 6.18
C ASN A 24 -9.34 -15.64 6.91
N ASN A 25 -9.84 -16.21 7.98
CA ASN A 25 -10.97 -15.68 8.77
C ASN A 25 -10.54 -14.65 9.84
N GLY A 26 -9.35 -14.11 9.75
CA GLY A 26 -8.86 -13.10 10.67
C GLY A 26 -9.00 -11.67 10.12
N THR A 27 -8.77 -10.71 11.02
CA THR A 27 -8.62 -9.31 10.66
C THR A 27 -7.19 -8.85 10.87
N THR A 28 -6.79 -7.83 10.12
CA THR A 28 -5.47 -7.18 10.19
C THR A 28 -5.66 -5.72 10.61
N ASP A 29 -4.94 -5.27 11.61
CA ASP A 29 -4.78 -3.84 11.89
C ASP A 29 -3.71 -3.31 10.93
N LEU A 30 -4.16 -2.82 9.79
CA LEU A 30 -3.28 -2.34 8.71
C LEU A 30 -2.84 -0.90 8.99
N ARG A 31 -1.54 -0.66 8.84
CA ARG A 31 -0.92 0.67 8.89
C ARG A 31 -0.29 1.00 7.56
N ILE A 32 -0.66 2.13 6.98
CA ILE A 32 -0.04 2.67 5.77
C ILE A 32 0.91 3.79 6.18
N ARG A 33 2.18 3.64 5.83
CA ARG A 33 3.24 4.61 6.09
C ARG A 33 3.77 5.16 4.78
N LEU A 34 4.12 6.44 4.79
CA LEU A 34 4.63 7.18 3.63
C LEU A 34 6.11 7.49 3.84
N THR A 35 6.89 7.32 2.79
CA THR A 35 8.29 7.75 2.67
C THR A 35 8.53 8.33 1.28
N ASP A 36 9.67 8.93 1.04
CA ASP A 36 10.10 9.43 -0.27
C ASP A 36 11.53 8.99 -0.61
N SER A 37 11.82 8.98 -1.89
CA SER A 37 13.19 8.81 -2.43
C SER A 37 13.87 10.18 -2.55
N PRO A 38 15.22 10.26 -2.43
CA PRO A 38 15.92 11.54 -2.50
C PRO A 38 15.62 12.31 -3.79
N PHE A 39 15.30 13.59 -3.64
CA PHE A 39 15.01 14.53 -4.71
C PHE A 39 15.62 15.91 -4.39
N ASP A 40 16.13 16.59 -5.42
CA ASP A 40 16.78 17.91 -5.27
C ASP A 40 15.78 19.05 -5.51
N ALA A 41 15.12 19.44 -4.45
CA ALA A 41 14.23 20.61 -4.37
C ALA A 41 14.28 21.16 -2.95
N THR A 42 13.67 22.31 -2.71
CA THR A 42 13.58 22.89 -1.37
C THR A 42 12.39 22.32 -0.60
N GLU A 43 11.28 22.05 -1.27
CA GLU A 43 10.06 21.54 -0.68
C GLU A 43 9.17 20.90 -1.74
N VAL A 44 8.52 19.80 -1.42
CA VAL A 44 7.49 19.16 -2.25
C VAL A 44 6.31 18.76 -1.37
N ASN A 45 5.23 19.50 -1.50
CA ASN A 45 4.02 19.32 -0.71
C ASN A 45 2.97 18.52 -1.46
N VAL A 46 2.45 17.47 -0.84
CA VAL A 46 1.36 16.66 -1.35
C VAL A 46 0.21 16.64 -0.37
N ASP A 47 -0.97 17.05 -0.83
CA ASP A 47 -2.20 17.13 -0.07
C ASP A 47 -2.92 15.77 -0.11
N ILE A 48 -2.82 14.96 0.96
CA ILE A 48 -3.46 13.65 1.06
C ILE A 48 -4.78 13.79 1.80
N ARG A 49 -5.89 13.40 1.16
CA ARG A 49 -7.25 13.47 1.72
C ARG A 49 -7.79 12.12 2.14
N GLU A 50 -7.56 11.06 1.35
CA GLU A 50 -8.04 9.72 1.68
C GLU A 50 -7.04 8.66 1.26
N VAL A 51 -7.01 7.57 2.02
CA VAL A 51 -6.33 6.33 1.66
C VAL A 51 -7.36 5.20 1.71
N ASN A 52 -7.55 4.54 0.59
CA ASN A 52 -8.48 3.44 0.44
C ASN A 52 -7.73 2.17 0.01
N VAL A 53 -8.26 1.02 0.37
CA VAL A 53 -7.70 -0.29 0.04
C VAL A 53 -8.75 -1.17 -0.64
N ASN A 54 -8.31 -2.06 -1.53
CA ASN A 54 -9.17 -3.01 -2.21
C ASN A 54 -8.54 -4.41 -2.19
N PHE A 55 -9.36 -5.42 -1.92
CA PHE A 55 -8.98 -6.83 -1.85
C PHE A 55 -9.39 -7.63 -3.11
N HIS A 56 -10.06 -6.97 -4.05
CA HIS A 56 -10.51 -7.56 -5.31
C HIS A 56 -9.87 -6.82 -6.48
N ASP A 57 -9.45 -7.56 -7.49
CA ASP A 57 -8.91 -6.97 -8.70
C ASP A 57 -10.01 -6.26 -9.50
N ASP A 58 -9.75 -5.00 -9.88
CA ASP A 58 -10.58 -4.19 -10.76
C ASP A 58 -12.07 -4.05 -10.32
N ASP A 59 -12.37 -4.21 -9.02
CA ASP A 59 -13.70 -3.98 -8.47
C ASP A 59 -13.87 -2.48 -8.10
N PRO A 60 -14.70 -1.72 -8.83
CA PRO A 60 -14.87 -0.30 -8.56
C PRO A 60 -15.60 -0.01 -7.25
N GLU A 61 -16.35 -0.97 -6.70
CA GLU A 61 -17.13 -0.82 -5.46
C GLU A 61 -16.44 -1.45 -4.24
N GLY A 62 -15.39 -2.25 -4.47
CA GLY A 62 -14.67 -3.00 -3.43
C GLY A 62 -13.74 -2.16 -2.54
N TRP A 63 -13.81 -0.84 -2.59
CA TRP A 63 -12.93 0.05 -1.83
C TRP A 63 -13.36 0.20 -0.38
N THR A 64 -12.41 -0.01 0.52
CA THR A 64 -12.56 0.25 1.96
C THR A 64 -11.71 1.45 2.34
N SER A 65 -12.33 2.49 2.92
CA SER A 65 -11.62 3.67 3.40
C SER A 65 -10.95 3.37 4.74
N LEU A 66 -9.70 3.79 4.87
CA LEU A 66 -8.96 3.75 6.13
C LEU A 66 -9.10 5.09 6.87
N ALA A 67 -8.96 5.08 8.20
CA ALA A 67 -8.83 6.31 8.97
C ALA A 67 -7.55 7.02 8.54
N THR A 68 -7.71 8.07 7.73
CA THR A 68 -6.61 8.82 7.11
C THR A 68 -6.26 10.04 7.95
N HIS A 69 -4.98 10.24 8.23
CA HIS A 69 -4.45 11.49 8.77
C HIS A 69 -4.33 12.47 7.60
N GLN A 70 -5.43 13.17 7.33
CA GLN A 70 -5.50 14.14 6.23
C GLN A 70 -4.53 15.30 6.48
N GLY A 71 -3.86 15.76 5.43
CA GLY A 71 -2.95 16.90 5.54
C GLY A 71 -2.02 17.05 4.35
N ILE A 72 -1.23 18.11 4.42
CA ILE A 72 -0.17 18.39 3.46
C ILE A 72 1.11 17.78 4.02
N TYR A 73 1.74 16.92 3.23
CA TYR A 73 2.98 16.24 3.60
C TYR A 73 4.12 16.78 2.73
N ASN A 74 5.15 17.32 3.38
CA ASN A 74 6.40 17.64 2.69
C ASN A 74 7.19 16.35 2.49
N LEU A 75 7.24 15.87 1.26
CA LEU A 75 7.88 14.60 0.91
C LEU A 75 9.38 14.61 1.24
N LEU A 76 10.05 15.78 1.14
CA LEU A 76 11.48 15.87 1.38
C LEU A 76 11.87 15.64 2.86
N GLU A 77 10.91 15.80 3.78
CA GLU A 77 11.09 15.45 5.20
C GLU A 77 11.01 13.93 5.44
N LEU A 78 10.53 13.17 4.45
CA LEU A 78 10.35 11.72 4.52
C LEU A 78 11.43 10.94 3.77
N GLN A 79 12.57 11.58 3.48
CA GLN A 79 13.70 10.98 2.82
C GLN A 79 14.64 10.27 3.80
N ASN A 80 15.62 9.52 3.26
CA ASN A 80 16.70 8.89 4.03
C ASN A 80 16.20 7.90 5.12
N GLY A 81 15.11 7.20 4.84
CA GLY A 81 14.55 6.20 5.74
C GLY A 81 13.60 6.76 6.80
N ILE A 82 13.28 8.06 6.72
CA ILE A 82 12.22 8.65 7.53
C ILE A 82 10.88 8.29 6.87
N ASP A 83 9.91 7.95 7.69
CA ASP A 83 8.55 7.68 7.25
C ASP A 83 7.51 8.18 8.26
N THR A 84 6.26 8.36 7.82
CA THR A 84 5.16 8.78 8.68
C THR A 84 3.92 7.93 8.47
N LEU A 85 3.14 7.75 9.54
CA LEU A 85 1.84 7.07 9.46
C LEU A 85 0.82 8.00 8.82
N ILE A 86 0.25 7.61 7.69
CA ILE A 86 -0.77 8.40 6.97
C ILE A 86 -2.17 7.82 7.06
N ALA A 87 -2.31 6.51 7.26
CA ALA A 87 -3.62 5.89 7.43
C ALA A 87 -3.52 4.58 8.20
N GLN A 88 -4.63 4.20 8.88
CA GLN A 88 -4.75 2.93 9.56
C GLN A 88 -6.21 2.45 9.61
N GLY A 89 -6.40 1.15 9.76
CA GLY A 89 -7.74 0.58 9.93
C GLY A 89 -7.72 -0.93 10.03
N THR A 90 -8.79 -1.50 10.57
CA THR A 90 -8.97 -2.94 10.63
C THR A 90 -9.59 -3.42 9.33
N VAL A 91 -8.94 -4.34 8.65
CA VAL A 91 -9.34 -4.92 7.35
C VAL A 91 -9.30 -6.45 7.41
N PRO A 92 -9.94 -7.16 6.48
CA PRO A 92 -9.81 -8.61 6.40
C PRO A 92 -8.35 -9.03 6.18
N ALA A 93 -7.91 -10.11 6.84
CA ALA A 93 -6.68 -10.78 6.46
C ALA A 93 -6.86 -11.41 5.08
N GLY A 94 -5.83 -11.34 4.24
CA GLY A 94 -5.93 -11.83 2.86
C GLY A 94 -4.96 -11.14 1.92
N VAL A 95 -5.19 -11.24 0.62
CA VAL A 95 -4.34 -10.57 -0.37
C VAL A 95 -4.89 -9.18 -0.66
N LEU A 96 -4.16 -8.16 -0.23
CA LEU A 96 -4.43 -6.77 -0.59
C LEU A 96 -4.01 -6.55 -2.04
N LYS A 97 -4.94 -6.11 -2.89
CA LYS A 97 -4.76 -5.97 -4.33
C LYS A 97 -4.39 -4.56 -4.76
N GLU A 98 -5.05 -3.58 -4.17
CA GLU A 98 -4.86 -2.18 -4.55
C GLU A 98 -4.86 -1.25 -3.33
N VAL A 99 -4.07 -0.20 -3.41
CA VAL A 99 -4.15 0.99 -2.53
C VAL A 99 -4.45 2.19 -3.39
N ARG A 100 -5.35 3.06 -2.94
CA ARG A 100 -5.70 4.30 -3.61
C ARG A 100 -5.49 5.50 -2.70
N PHE A 101 -4.76 6.50 -3.21
CA PHE A 101 -4.61 7.81 -2.60
C PHE A 101 -5.52 8.81 -3.29
N VAL A 102 -6.37 9.47 -2.55
CA VAL A 102 -7.12 10.64 -3.03
C VAL A 102 -6.37 11.88 -2.58
N LEU A 103 -5.94 12.69 -3.55
CA LEU A 103 -5.22 13.93 -3.30
C LEU A 103 -6.18 15.12 -3.35
N GLY A 104 -5.89 16.12 -2.52
CA GLY A 104 -6.56 17.42 -2.57
C GLY A 104 -5.91 18.35 -3.59
N SER A 105 -6.22 19.63 -3.49
CA SER A 105 -5.78 20.66 -4.45
C SER A 105 -4.52 21.42 -4.01
N GLU A 106 -4.08 21.27 -2.76
CA GLU A 106 -3.00 22.08 -2.19
C GLU A 106 -1.62 21.42 -2.37
N ASN A 107 -1.33 21.00 -3.61
CA ASN A 107 -0.05 20.41 -3.96
C ASN A 107 0.89 21.48 -4.52
N SER A 108 2.14 21.51 -4.07
CA SER A 108 3.12 22.51 -4.51
C SER A 108 4.54 22.00 -4.51
N ILE A 109 5.41 22.70 -5.27
CA ILE A 109 6.86 22.53 -5.24
C ILE A 109 7.53 23.89 -5.04
N THR A 110 8.57 23.94 -4.22
CA THR A 110 9.41 25.12 -4.03
C THR A 110 10.79 24.88 -4.64
N ILE A 111 11.15 25.71 -5.62
CA ILE A 111 12.45 25.69 -6.30
C ILE A 111 13.02 27.11 -6.23
N ASP A 112 14.26 27.25 -5.81
CA ASP A 112 14.95 28.54 -5.68
C ASP A 112 14.15 29.58 -4.88
N ASN A 113 13.49 29.16 -3.80
CA ASN A 113 12.58 29.95 -2.94
C ASN A 113 11.31 30.48 -3.65
N VAL A 114 10.97 29.98 -4.83
CA VAL A 114 9.72 30.26 -5.52
C VAL A 114 8.79 29.06 -5.41
N ASN A 115 7.56 29.30 -4.90
CA ASN A 115 6.55 28.28 -4.79
C ASN A 115 5.71 28.19 -6.07
N TYR A 116 5.59 27.00 -6.62
CA TYR A 116 4.80 26.70 -7.81
C TYR A 116 3.69 25.70 -7.45
N PRO A 117 2.45 25.92 -7.89
CA PRO A 117 1.39 24.93 -7.72
C PRO A 117 1.67 23.70 -8.57
N LEU A 118 1.39 22.51 -8.01
CA LEU A 118 1.41 21.25 -8.71
C LEU A 118 0.00 20.89 -9.14
N THR A 119 -0.27 20.96 -10.44
CA THR A 119 -1.56 20.57 -10.98
C THR A 119 -1.61 19.06 -11.25
N ILE A 120 -2.71 18.42 -10.80
CA ILE A 120 -2.94 17.01 -11.09
C ILE A 120 -3.64 16.92 -12.45
N PRO A 121 -3.14 16.14 -13.44
CA PRO A 121 -3.80 15.99 -14.72
C PRO A 121 -5.23 15.46 -14.56
N SER A 122 -6.16 15.97 -15.36
CA SER A 122 -7.55 15.50 -15.43
C SER A 122 -7.60 13.97 -15.66
N GLY A 123 -8.43 13.27 -14.89
CA GLY A 123 -8.51 11.79 -14.88
C GLY A 123 -7.87 11.15 -13.65
N SER A 124 -7.11 11.90 -12.86
CA SER A 124 -6.60 11.44 -11.55
C SER A 124 -7.52 11.83 -10.37
N GLU A 125 -8.67 12.43 -10.65
CA GLU A 125 -9.66 12.84 -9.63
C GLU A 125 -10.24 11.65 -8.86
N SER A 126 -10.27 10.46 -9.49
CA SER A 126 -10.68 9.22 -8.81
C SER A 126 -9.63 8.66 -7.86
N GLY A 127 -8.49 9.36 -7.70
CA GLY A 127 -7.36 8.94 -6.88
C GLY A 127 -6.32 8.10 -7.63
N LEU A 128 -5.16 8.02 -7.02
CA LEU A 128 -4.00 7.30 -7.52
C LEU A 128 -4.05 5.87 -7.07
N LYS A 129 -4.16 4.94 -8.01
CA LYS A 129 -4.20 3.51 -7.72
C LYS A 129 -2.81 2.91 -7.85
N LEU A 130 -2.38 2.23 -6.80
CA LEU A 130 -1.20 1.38 -6.78
C LEU A 130 -1.68 -0.07 -6.73
N LYS A 131 -1.45 -0.84 -7.80
CA LYS A 131 -1.67 -2.29 -7.80
C LYS A 131 -0.56 -2.97 -7.03
N ILE A 132 -0.96 -3.84 -6.11
CA ILE A 132 -0.07 -4.61 -5.24
C ILE A 132 -0.63 -6.02 -5.09
N ASP A 133 0.19 -6.95 -4.68
CA ASP A 133 -0.23 -8.30 -4.32
C ASP A 133 0.43 -8.66 -2.99
N LYS A 134 0.04 -7.93 -1.93
CA LYS A 134 0.59 -8.16 -0.61
C LYS A 134 -0.36 -9.01 0.24
N ARG A 135 0.13 -10.16 0.72
CA ARG A 135 -0.60 -10.94 1.72
C ARG A 135 -0.51 -10.24 3.08
N LEU A 136 -1.66 -9.94 3.64
CA LEU A 136 -1.83 -9.46 5.01
C LEU A 136 -2.16 -10.65 5.92
N HIS A 137 -1.49 -10.73 7.07
CA HIS A 137 -1.73 -11.75 8.08
C HIS A 137 -2.62 -11.19 9.18
N ALA A 138 -3.33 -12.07 9.88
CA ALA A 138 -4.12 -11.67 11.04
C ALA A 138 -3.23 -11.02 12.12
N GLY A 139 -3.72 -9.96 12.75
CA GLY A 139 -3.01 -9.17 13.75
C GLY A 139 -2.57 -7.82 13.22
N LEU A 140 -1.30 -7.44 13.38
CA LEU A 140 -0.75 -6.16 12.93
C LEU A 140 0.09 -6.32 11.68
N ASP A 141 -0.19 -5.55 10.64
CA ASP A 141 0.64 -5.47 9.43
C ASP A 141 0.86 -4.01 9.00
N SER A 142 1.95 -3.75 8.29
CA SER A 142 2.34 -2.42 7.85
C SER A 142 2.76 -2.44 6.38
N LEU A 143 2.37 -1.40 5.66
CA LEU A 143 2.75 -1.16 4.28
C LEU A 143 3.49 0.17 4.19
N LEU A 144 4.75 0.12 3.78
CA LEU A 144 5.55 1.31 3.51
C LEU A 144 5.44 1.66 2.02
N ILE A 145 4.91 2.85 1.73
CA ILE A 145 4.73 3.36 0.37
C ILE A 145 5.71 4.50 0.14
N ASP A 146 6.51 4.36 -0.90
CA ASP A 146 7.40 5.39 -1.41
C ASP A 146 6.64 6.24 -2.43
N PHE A 147 6.49 7.53 -2.13
CA PHE A 147 5.97 8.52 -3.06
C PHE A 147 7.14 9.18 -3.76
N ASP A 148 7.60 8.61 -4.85
CA ASP A 148 8.79 9.03 -5.57
C ASP A 148 8.62 10.44 -6.19
N ALA A 149 9.04 11.48 -5.46
CA ALA A 149 8.91 12.87 -5.89
C ALA A 149 9.64 13.13 -7.21
N ALA A 150 10.82 12.54 -7.39
CA ALA A 150 11.64 12.73 -8.59
C ALA A 150 10.95 12.22 -9.86
N LEU A 151 10.21 11.14 -9.78
CA LEU A 151 9.47 10.58 -10.91
C LEU A 151 8.05 11.16 -11.05
N SER A 152 7.55 11.79 -9.98
CA SER A 152 6.17 12.29 -9.92
C SER A 152 6.01 13.70 -10.45
N ILE A 153 7.06 14.52 -10.48
CA ILE A 153 6.99 15.93 -10.86
C ILE A 153 7.47 16.12 -12.28
N ILE A 154 6.64 16.76 -13.11
CA ILE A 154 6.93 17.04 -14.52
C ILE A 154 6.84 18.55 -14.76
N GLN A 155 7.93 19.16 -15.18
CA GLN A 155 7.91 20.52 -15.68
C GLN A 155 7.38 20.54 -17.13
N THR A 156 6.41 21.40 -17.42
CA THR A 156 5.87 21.58 -18.77
C THR A 156 6.60 22.67 -19.52
N GLY A 157 6.43 22.72 -20.84
CA GLY A 157 7.11 23.71 -21.68
C GLY A 157 6.77 25.18 -21.38
N ASN A 158 5.71 25.44 -20.60
CA ASN A 158 5.29 26.78 -20.17
C ASN A 158 5.85 27.18 -18.81
N GLY A 159 6.74 26.37 -18.20
CA GLY A 159 7.26 26.61 -16.85
C GLY A 159 6.29 26.23 -15.73
N GLU A 160 5.15 25.60 -16.03
CA GLU A 160 4.24 25.06 -15.06
C GLU A 160 4.70 23.67 -14.59
N TYR A 161 4.28 23.26 -13.40
CA TYR A 161 4.59 21.94 -12.86
C TYR A 161 3.33 21.09 -12.71
N LYS A 162 3.46 19.81 -13.04
CA LYS A 162 2.37 18.82 -12.91
C LYS A 162 2.81 17.70 -11.98
N LEU A 163 1.87 17.26 -11.15
CA LEU A 163 2.02 16.09 -10.31
C LEU A 163 1.40 14.89 -11.01
N LYS A 164 2.23 13.97 -11.47
CA LYS A 164 1.83 12.65 -11.97
C LYS A 164 2.42 11.60 -11.05
N PRO A 165 1.75 11.28 -9.95
CA PRO A 165 2.35 10.52 -8.87
C PRO A 165 2.80 9.13 -9.27
N VAL A 166 3.99 8.78 -8.81
CA VAL A 166 4.59 7.45 -8.92
C VAL A 166 4.75 6.89 -7.51
N LEU A 167 4.00 5.83 -7.22
CA LEU A 167 4.00 5.14 -5.93
C LEU A 167 4.66 3.77 -6.07
N LYS A 168 5.42 3.36 -5.06
CA LYS A 168 6.07 2.04 -4.97
C LYS A 168 5.93 1.50 -3.56
N ILE A 169 5.94 0.18 -3.41
CA ILE A 169 6.09 -0.49 -2.12
C ILE A 169 7.58 -0.68 -1.83
N LYS A 170 7.97 -0.40 -0.58
CA LYS A 170 9.30 -0.69 -0.03
C LYS A 170 9.29 -1.85 0.95
#